data_f1cced556794d56cca51b0bc64f2871c
#
_entry.id   f1cced556794d56cca51b0bc64f2871c
#
_cell.length_a   1.000
_cell.length_b   1.000
_cell.length_c   1.000
_cell.angle_alpha   90.00
_cell.angle_beta   90.00
_cell.angle_gamma   90.00
#
_symmetry.space_group_name_H-M   'P 1'
#
loop_
_entity.id
_entity.type
_entity.pdbx_description
1 polymer ?
#
loop_
_entity_poly.entity_id
_entity_poly.type
_entity_poly.pdbx_seq_one_letter_code
_entity_poly.pdbx_strand_id
1 'polypeptide(L)'
;RQVMLIWEIPGQDNMNGEPMTISKFYTLSLHEKSNLGADLTSWRGRAFTETEKQGFDISNLKGVACMLNVLEGNNGKSKISGIMPLAKGDDMPEQYNDSLVFSVDEYQQGNKEAFNQLSDGIRRMVMRCKELEGNDIDMGDGNNGVELGSDDVPF
;
A
#
# COMPACT_ATOMS: atom_id res chain seq x y z
N ARG A 1 -5.12 -13.82 4.97
CA ARG A 1 -3.90 -13.37 4.31
C ARG A 1 -3.85 -11.85 4.34
N GLN A 2 -2.70 -11.29 4.69
CA GLN A 2 -2.50 -9.85 4.80
C GLN A 2 -1.48 -9.35 3.79
N VAL A 3 -1.63 -8.10 3.40
CA VAL A 3 -0.69 -7.38 2.54
C VAL A 3 -0.38 -6.02 3.16
N MET A 4 0.85 -5.59 3.03
CA MET A 4 1.26 -4.23 3.39
C MET A 4 1.64 -3.48 2.11
N LEU A 5 1.03 -2.34 1.89
CA LEU A 5 1.40 -1.41 0.85
C LEU A 5 2.25 -0.29 1.44
N ILE A 6 3.31 0.07 0.73
CA ILE A 6 4.25 1.13 1.13
C ILE A 6 4.34 2.14 0.01
N TRP A 7 4.15 3.40 0.34
CA TRP A 7 4.30 4.53 -0.58
C TRP A 7 5.49 5.38 -0.18
N GLU A 8 6.24 5.87 -1.15
CA GLU A 8 7.17 6.96 -0.92
C GLU A 8 6.49 8.31 -1.19
N ILE A 9 6.87 9.32 -0.44
CA ILE A 9 6.30 10.67 -0.52
C ILE A 9 7.39 11.62 -1.04
N PRO A 10 7.39 11.92 -2.36
CA PRO A 10 8.35 12.84 -2.94
C PRO A 10 8.22 14.25 -2.33
N GLY A 11 9.34 14.89 -2.10
CA GLY A 11 9.38 16.23 -1.52
C GLY A 11 9.26 16.30 0.01
N GLN A 12 9.09 15.14 0.65
CA GLN A 12 9.15 14.99 2.12
C GLN A 12 10.33 14.07 2.44
N ASP A 13 11.50 14.65 2.65
CA ASP A 13 12.72 13.88 2.85
C ASP A 13 13.00 13.64 4.34
N ASN A 14 13.58 12.48 4.62
CA ASN A 14 14.12 12.17 5.94
C ASN A 14 15.47 12.89 6.17
N MET A 15 16.08 12.69 7.33
CA MET A 15 17.37 13.33 7.69
C MET A 15 18.53 12.91 6.77
N ASN A 16 18.40 11.83 6.00
CA ASN A 16 19.40 11.34 5.06
C ASN A 16 19.17 11.85 3.62
N GLY A 17 18.16 12.69 3.40
CA GLY A 17 17.80 13.20 2.05
C GLY A 17 17.03 12.21 1.20
N GLU A 18 16.49 11.14 1.79
CA GLU A 18 15.66 10.14 1.12
C GLU A 18 14.18 10.45 1.32
N PRO A 19 13.30 10.16 0.36
CA PRO A 19 11.87 10.36 0.52
C PRO A 19 11.34 9.59 1.74
N MET A 20 10.48 10.24 2.51
CA MET A 20 9.75 9.55 3.57
C MET A 20 8.81 8.52 2.99
N THR A 21 8.54 7.47 3.74
CA THR A 21 7.60 6.41 3.37
C THR A 21 6.48 6.32 4.38
N ILE A 22 5.31 5.90 3.89
CA ILE A 22 4.16 5.58 4.72
C ILE A 22 3.60 4.23 4.28
N SER A 23 3.10 3.46 5.24
CA SER A 23 2.57 2.13 4.96
C SER A 23 1.19 1.93 5.56
N LYS A 24 0.44 1.02 4.97
CA LYS A 24 -0.86 0.57 5.48
C LYS A 24 -1.01 -0.93 5.27
N PHE A 25 -1.52 -1.61 6.28
CA PHE A 25 -1.86 -3.03 6.21
C PHE A 25 -3.30 -3.23 5.76
N TYR A 26 -3.50 -4.30 5.02
CA TYR A 26 -4.82 -4.72 4.54
C TYR A 26 -5.00 -6.22 4.66
N THR A 27 -6.21 -6.65 4.87
CA THR A 27 -6.61 -8.01 4.53
C THR A 27 -6.66 -8.12 2.99
N LEU A 28 -6.05 -9.15 2.43
CA LEU A 28 -6.02 -9.36 0.98
C LEU A 28 -7.41 -9.81 0.48
N SER A 29 -8.26 -8.83 0.22
CA SER A 29 -9.62 -9.00 -0.27
C SER A 29 -10.01 -7.80 -1.13
N LEU A 30 -10.60 -8.06 -2.29
CA LEU A 30 -11.17 -7.04 -3.17
C LEU A 30 -12.69 -6.92 -3.04
N HIS A 31 -13.27 -7.51 -1.99
CA HIS A 31 -14.68 -7.30 -1.69
C HIS A 31 -14.95 -5.81 -1.47
N GLU A 32 -16.07 -5.30 -1.97
CA GLU A 32 -16.41 -3.87 -1.90
C GLU A 32 -16.42 -3.29 -0.47
N LYS A 33 -16.71 -4.13 0.53
CA LYS A 33 -16.71 -3.75 1.95
C LYS A 33 -15.36 -3.95 2.63
N SER A 34 -14.36 -4.46 1.93
CA SER A 34 -13.02 -4.59 2.48
C SER A 34 -12.25 -3.27 2.37
N ASN A 35 -11.35 -3.01 3.31
CA ASN A 35 -10.53 -1.79 3.28
C ASN A 35 -9.66 -1.71 2.02
N LEU A 36 -9.08 -2.83 1.60
CA LEU A 36 -8.30 -2.88 0.37
C LEU A 36 -9.17 -2.61 -0.86
N GLY A 37 -10.31 -3.26 -0.97
CA GLY A 37 -11.24 -3.04 -2.07
C GLY A 37 -11.72 -1.60 -2.17
N ALA A 38 -12.06 -0.98 -1.03
CA ALA A 38 -12.47 0.41 -0.96
C ALA A 38 -11.35 1.38 -1.37
N ASP A 39 -10.14 1.21 -0.80
CA ASP A 39 -9.00 2.08 -1.09
C ASP A 39 -8.53 1.95 -2.54
N LEU A 40 -8.48 0.74 -3.10
CA LEU A 40 -8.13 0.53 -4.51
C LEU A 40 -9.20 1.05 -5.47
N THR A 41 -10.47 0.94 -5.12
CA THR A 41 -11.56 1.54 -5.90
C THR A 41 -11.43 3.07 -5.94
N SER A 42 -11.13 3.69 -4.81
CA SER A 42 -10.89 5.13 -4.72
C SER A 42 -9.65 5.55 -5.50
N TRP A 43 -8.55 4.83 -5.37
CA TRP A 43 -7.32 5.08 -6.11
C TRP A 43 -7.51 4.93 -7.63
N ARG A 44 -8.23 3.90 -8.02
CA ARG A 44 -8.54 3.58 -9.41
C ARG A 44 -9.53 4.58 -10.04
N GLY A 45 -10.43 5.12 -9.24
CA GLY A 45 -11.53 5.99 -9.67
C GLY A 45 -12.79 5.25 -10.12
N ARG A 46 -12.80 3.92 -10.08
CA ARG A 46 -13.98 3.09 -10.36
C ARG A 46 -13.93 1.74 -9.65
N ALA A 47 -15.10 1.12 -9.49
CA ALA A 47 -15.21 -0.21 -8.91
C ALA A 47 -14.59 -1.31 -9.80
N PHE A 48 -14.11 -2.37 -9.17
CA PHE A 48 -13.68 -3.58 -9.88
C PHE A 48 -14.89 -4.37 -10.36
N THR A 49 -14.80 -4.90 -11.56
CA THR A 49 -15.75 -5.90 -12.04
C THR A 49 -15.48 -7.26 -11.36
N GLU A 50 -16.46 -8.17 -11.39
CA GLU A 50 -16.26 -9.51 -10.81
C GLU A 50 -15.12 -10.27 -11.50
N THR A 51 -14.94 -10.10 -12.79
CA THR A 51 -13.83 -10.71 -13.54
C THR A 51 -12.49 -10.15 -13.09
N GLU A 52 -12.40 -8.83 -12.93
CA GLU A 52 -11.18 -8.16 -12.44
C GLU A 52 -10.81 -8.59 -11.01
N LYS A 53 -11.80 -8.74 -10.13
CA LYS A 53 -11.57 -9.21 -8.75
C LYS A 53 -10.96 -10.60 -8.69
N GLN A 54 -11.32 -11.47 -9.62
CA GLN A 54 -10.81 -12.86 -9.67
C GLN A 54 -9.37 -12.95 -10.16
N GLY A 55 -8.94 -12.03 -11.02
CA GLY A 55 -7.63 -12.07 -11.67
C GLY A 55 -6.70 -10.93 -11.29
N PHE A 56 -7.04 -10.10 -10.31
CA PHE A 56 -6.22 -8.94 -9.96
C PHE A 56 -4.93 -9.35 -9.24
N ASP A 57 -3.81 -8.94 -9.82
CA ASP A 57 -2.49 -9.10 -9.21
C ASP A 57 -2.08 -7.80 -8.49
N ILE A 58 -1.87 -7.87 -7.19
CA ILE A 58 -1.46 -6.73 -6.36
C ILE A 58 -0.14 -6.10 -6.83
N SER A 59 0.71 -6.86 -7.51
CA SER A 59 1.96 -6.34 -8.07
C SER A 59 1.76 -5.29 -9.17
N ASN A 60 0.57 -5.21 -9.75
CA ASN A 60 0.21 -4.17 -10.72
C ASN A 60 0.19 -2.76 -10.11
N LEU A 61 0.17 -2.65 -8.79
CA LEU A 61 0.23 -1.35 -8.09
C LEU A 61 1.63 -0.75 -8.05
N LYS A 62 2.66 -1.51 -8.40
CA LYS A 62 4.04 -1.02 -8.41
C LYS A 62 4.21 0.17 -9.36
N GLY A 63 4.81 1.24 -8.85
CA GLY A 63 5.14 2.42 -9.65
C GLY A 63 3.93 3.27 -10.06
N VAL A 64 2.72 2.95 -9.60
CA VAL A 64 1.52 3.73 -9.89
C VAL A 64 1.42 4.90 -8.91
N ALA A 65 1.41 6.13 -9.43
CA ALA A 65 1.26 7.33 -8.63
C ALA A 65 -0.16 7.51 -8.09
N CYS A 66 -0.27 8.16 -6.94
CA CYS A 66 -1.55 8.51 -6.34
C CYS A 66 -1.43 9.76 -5.47
N MET A 67 -2.57 10.27 -5.05
CA MET A 67 -2.68 11.28 -4.01
C MET A 67 -3.07 10.60 -2.70
N LEU A 68 -2.33 10.90 -1.63
CA LEU A 68 -2.62 10.39 -0.29
C LEU A 68 -3.15 11.51 0.60
N ASN A 69 -4.21 11.24 1.32
CA ASN A 69 -4.63 12.05 2.45
C ASN A 69 -4.05 11.44 3.73
N VAL A 70 -3.09 12.13 4.34
CA VAL A 70 -2.38 11.69 5.52
C VAL A 70 -2.79 12.54 6.72
N LEU A 71 -3.22 11.89 7.78
CA LEU A 71 -3.61 12.52 9.03
C LEU A 71 -2.65 12.11 10.16
N GLU A 72 -2.42 13.03 11.07
CA GLU A 72 -1.74 12.72 12.34
C GLU A 72 -2.75 12.07 13.30
N GLY A 73 -2.42 10.87 13.77
CA GLY A 73 -3.21 10.18 14.79
C GLY A 73 -2.96 10.70 16.20
N ASN A 74 -3.80 10.31 17.17
CA ASN A 74 -3.71 10.73 18.57
C ASN A 74 -2.39 10.35 19.25
N ASN A 75 -1.65 9.40 18.69
CA ASN A 75 -0.34 8.96 19.18
C ASN A 75 0.85 9.66 18.49
N GLY A 76 0.59 10.71 17.70
CA GLY A 76 1.60 11.43 16.91
C GLY A 76 2.10 10.65 15.68
N LYS A 77 1.50 9.51 15.34
CA LYS A 77 1.84 8.74 14.16
C LYS A 77 0.96 9.13 12.98
N SER A 78 1.57 9.26 11.81
CA SER A 78 0.84 9.53 10.56
C SER A 78 0.10 8.27 10.10
N LYS A 79 -1.12 8.47 9.59
CA LYS A 79 -1.92 7.40 8.98
C LYS A 79 -2.55 7.87 7.68
N ILE A 80 -2.74 6.94 6.75
CA ILE A 80 -3.46 7.20 5.50
C ILE A 80 -4.96 7.14 5.79
N SER A 81 -5.65 8.24 5.51
CA SER A 81 -7.11 8.35 5.64
C SER A 81 -7.84 8.21 4.30
N GLY A 82 -7.15 8.39 3.19
CA GLY A 82 -7.72 8.26 1.86
C GLY A 82 -6.65 8.17 0.78
N ILE A 83 -7.01 7.53 -0.32
CA ILE A 83 -6.19 7.39 -1.51
C ILE A 83 -7.03 7.85 -2.70
N MET A 84 -6.46 8.67 -3.55
CA MET A 84 -7.14 9.21 -4.74
C MET A 84 -6.22 9.08 -5.96
N PRO A 85 -6.76 9.01 -7.18
CA PRO A 85 -5.92 9.09 -8.38
C PRO A 85 -5.22 10.44 -8.44
N LEU A 86 -4.08 10.48 -9.13
CA LEU A 86 -3.39 11.73 -9.43
C LEU A 86 -4.31 12.63 -10.26
N ALA A 87 -4.40 13.92 -9.92
CA ALA A 87 -5.27 14.82 -10.63
C ALA A 87 -4.82 15.01 -12.09
N LYS A 88 -5.79 15.22 -12.99
CA LYS A 88 -5.49 15.54 -14.39
C LYS A 88 -4.66 16.80 -14.48
N GLY A 89 -3.50 16.72 -15.14
CA GLY A 89 -2.59 17.84 -15.31
C GLY A 89 -1.50 17.95 -14.23
N ASP A 90 -1.58 17.16 -13.18
CA ASP A 90 -0.48 17.04 -12.22
C ASP A 90 0.67 16.26 -12.83
N ASP A 91 1.89 16.73 -12.59
CA ASP A 91 3.08 16.03 -13.00
C ASP A 91 3.25 14.74 -12.19
N MET A 92 3.57 13.65 -12.89
CA MET A 92 3.90 12.40 -12.21
C MET A 92 5.22 12.60 -11.45
N PRO A 93 5.24 12.34 -10.13
CA PRO A 93 6.47 12.47 -9.36
C PRO A 93 7.51 11.46 -9.80
N GLU A 94 8.77 11.84 -9.74
CA GLU A 94 9.89 10.94 -10.00
C GLU A 94 9.99 9.91 -8.88
N GLN A 95 10.08 8.63 -9.25
CA GLN A 95 10.28 7.54 -8.32
C GLN A 95 11.74 7.48 -7.86
N TYR A 96 11.97 7.55 -6.57
CA TYR A 96 13.30 7.48 -5.97
C TYR A 96 13.77 6.05 -5.73
N ASN A 97 12.95 5.24 -5.05
CA ASN A 97 13.26 3.85 -4.79
C ASN A 97 12.69 2.93 -5.87
N ASP A 98 13.41 1.86 -6.18
CA ASP A 98 12.89 0.81 -7.05
C ASP A 98 11.66 0.14 -6.42
N SER A 99 10.68 -0.17 -7.25
CA SER A 99 9.50 -0.91 -6.80
C SER A 99 9.89 -2.32 -6.42
N LEU A 100 9.45 -2.76 -5.24
CA LEU A 100 9.77 -4.06 -4.68
C LEU A 100 8.50 -4.82 -4.31
N VAL A 101 8.46 -6.10 -4.66
CA VAL A 101 7.46 -7.04 -4.14
C VAL A 101 8.18 -8.05 -3.25
N PHE A 102 7.68 -8.18 -2.04
CA PHE A 102 8.15 -9.16 -1.07
C PHE A 102 7.00 -10.11 -0.70
N SER A 103 7.29 -11.39 -0.70
CA SER A 103 6.36 -12.43 -0.25
C SER A 103 6.99 -13.24 0.89
N VAL A 104 6.24 -13.39 1.98
CA VAL A 104 6.66 -14.24 3.11
C VAL A 104 6.79 -15.70 2.66
N ASP A 105 5.91 -16.16 1.77
CA ASP A 105 5.95 -17.53 1.25
C ASP A 105 7.25 -17.79 0.48
N GLU A 106 7.66 -16.86 -0.40
CA GLU A 106 8.94 -16.97 -1.13
C GLU A 106 10.14 -16.95 -0.18
N TYR A 107 10.10 -16.10 0.83
CA TYR A 107 11.15 -16.05 1.85
C TYR A 107 11.27 -17.38 2.60
N GLN A 108 10.15 -17.99 2.95
CA GLN A 108 10.14 -19.31 3.61
C GLN A 108 10.68 -20.43 2.71
N GLN A 109 10.52 -20.30 1.39
CA GLN A 109 11.07 -21.20 0.39
C GLN A 109 12.58 -20.97 0.12
N GLY A 110 13.19 -19.99 0.77
CA GLY A 110 14.61 -19.68 0.66
C GLY A 110 14.98 -18.48 -0.23
N ASN A 111 14.02 -17.87 -0.90
CA ASN A 111 14.26 -16.66 -1.67
C ASN A 111 14.34 -15.43 -0.76
N LYS A 112 15.56 -15.02 -0.46
CA LYS A 112 15.84 -13.90 0.47
C LYS A 112 16.19 -12.58 -0.23
N GLU A 113 16.25 -12.56 -1.54
CA GLU A 113 16.72 -11.40 -2.29
C GLU A 113 15.86 -10.14 -2.01
N ALA A 114 14.54 -10.26 -2.16
CA ALA A 114 13.63 -9.16 -1.86
C ALA A 114 13.67 -8.76 -0.38
N PHE A 115 13.81 -9.72 0.54
CA PHE A 115 13.95 -9.44 1.96
C PHE A 115 15.16 -8.57 2.27
N ASN A 116 16.30 -8.83 1.64
CA ASN A 116 17.53 -8.09 1.85
C ASN A 116 17.44 -6.62 1.37
N GLN A 117 16.52 -6.33 0.46
CA GLN A 117 16.26 -4.99 -0.04
C GLN A 117 15.28 -4.19 0.83
N LEU A 118 14.59 -4.83 1.77
CA LEU A 118 13.69 -4.16 2.70
C LEU A 118 14.47 -3.30 3.69
N SER A 119 13.83 -2.21 4.15
CA SER A 119 14.38 -1.40 5.25
C SER A 119 14.46 -2.20 6.55
N ASP A 120 15.34 -1.79 7.47
CA ASP A 120 15.53 -2.47 8.75
C ASP A 120 14.24 -2.56 9.58
N GLY A 121 13.41 -1.53 9.53
CA GLY A 121 12.11 -1.52 10.21
C GLY A 121 11.16 -2.57 9.66
N ILE A 122 11.08 -2.67 8.34
CA ILE A 122 10.23 -3.66 7.66
C ILE A 122 10.76 -5.08 7.89
N ARG A 123 12.07 -5.29 7.79
CA ARG A 123 12.68 -6.61 8.10
C ARG A 123 12.36 -7.09 9.52
N ARG A 124 12.45 -6.20 10.51
CA ARG A 124 12.08 -6.50 11.90
C ARG A 124 10.60 -6.86 12.04
N MET A 125 9.74 -6.17 11.29
CA MET A 125 8.30 -6.47 11.27
C MET A 125 8.01 -7.84 10.66
N VAL A 126 8.63 -8.16 9.52
CA VAL A 126 8.52 -9.48 8.87
C VAL A 126 8.99 -10.61 9.80
N MET A 127 10.11 -10.42 10.50
CA MET A 127 10.62 -11.41 11.44
C MET A 127 9.67 -11.64 12.62
N ARG A 128 9.01 -10.58 13.11
CA ARG A 128 7.98 -10.70 14.14
C ARG A 128 6.74 -11.44 13.65
N CYS A 129 6.31 -11.21 12.42
CA CYS A 129 5.18 -11.95 11.84
C CYS A 129 5.45 -13.46 11.74
N LYS A 130 6.69 -13.85 11.52
CA LYS A 130 7.10 -15.26 11.53
C LYS A 130 7.00 -15.92 12.90
N GLU A 131 7.31 -15.18 13.96
CA GLU A 131 7.25 -15.64 15.34
C GLU A 131 5.79 -15.69 15.86
N LEU A 132 4.89 -14.98 15.20
CA LEU A 132 3.48 -14.85 15.56
C LEU A 132 2.54 -15.70 14.67
N GLU A 133 3.04 -16.77 14.05
CA GLU A 133 2.19 -17.71 13.32
C GLU A 133 1.02 -18.18 14.19
N GLY A 134 -0.14 -17.53 14.02
CA GLY A 134 -1.38 -17.83 14.73
C GLY A 134 -2.07 -16.66 15.45
N ASN A 135 -1.51 -15.48 15.48
CA ASN A 135 -2.15 -14.31 16.07
C ASN A 135 -2.61 -13.31 15.00
N ASP A 136 -3.91 -13.10 14.92
CA ASP A 136 -4.51 -12.02 14.16
C ASP A 136 -4.02 -10.68 14.74
N ILE A 137 -3.25 -9.94 13.96
CA ILE A 137 -2.89 -8.56 14.30
C ILE A 137 -4.09 -7.70 13.93
N ASP A 138 -4.87 -7.29 14.93
CA ASP A 138 -5.92 -6.31 14.76
C ASP A 138 -5.29 -4.93 14.48
N MET A 139 -5.28 -4.55 13.23
CA MET A 139 -4.83 -3.25 12.76
C MET A 139 -6.04 -2.38 12.48
N GLY A 140 -6.31 -1.49 13.43
CA GLY A 140 -7.46 -0.62 13.50
C GLY A 140 -7.97 -0.03 12.20
N ASP A 141 -9.27 -0.10 12.10
CA ASP A 141 -10.15 0.34 11.03
C ASP A 141 -10.04 1.86 10.75
N GLY A 142 -9.80 2.21 9.52
CA GLY A 142 -9.86 3.58 9.04
C GLY A 142 -10.57 3.65 7.69
N ASN A 143 -11.89 3.67 7.72
CA ASN A 143 -12.72 3.74 6.51
C ASN A 143 -13.21 5.16 6.25
N ASN A 144 -12.91 5.72 5.08
CA ASN A 144 -13.72 6.76 4.43
C ASN A 144 -13.47 6.72 2.92
N GLY A 145 -14.43 6.17 2.20
CA GLY A 145 -14.43 6.17 0.74
C GLY A 145 -15.00 7.47 0.18
N VAL A 146 -14.36 8.05 -0.79
CA VAL A 146 -14.88 9.12 -1.64
C VAL A 146 -15.05 8.55 -3.04
N GLU A 147 -16.27 8.63 -3.58
CA GLU A 147 -16.52 8.26 -4.97
C GLU A 147 -15.99 9.34 -5.91
N LEU A 148 -15.06 8.97 -6.75
CA LEU A 148 -14.57 9.80 -7.85
C LEU A 148 -14.89 9.12 -9.17
N GLY A 149 -15.74 9.73 -9.96
CA GLY A 149 -16.00 9.32 -11.34
C GLY A 149 -14.89 9.78 -12.26
N SER A 150 -14.09 8.86 -12.75
CA SER A 150 -13.11 9.11 -13.81
C SER A 150 -13.04 7.88 -14.71
N ASP A 151 -13.05 8.11 -16.03
CA ASP A 151 -12.90 7.04 -17.03
C ASP A 151 -11.45 6.60 -17.20
N ASP A 152 -10.49 7.37 -16.68
CA ASP A 152 -9.06 7.08 -16.72
C ASP A 152 -8.65 6.28 -15.48
N VAL A 153 -8.41 5.00 -15.66
CA VAL A 153 -8.05 4.07 -14.58
C VAL A 153 -6.55 3.81 -14.59
N PRO A 154 -5.81 4.05 -13.48
CA PRO A 154 -4.36 3.91 -13.44
C PRO A 154 -3.87 2.44 -13.43
N PHE A 155 -4.77 1.47 -13.18
CA PHE A 155 -4.44 0.04 -13.13
C PHE A 155 -5.67 -0.87 -13.28
#